data_9196390e81758487fdfd5eb55d9864d3
#
_entry.id   9196390e81758487fdfd5eb55d9864d3
#
_cell.length_a   1.000
_cell.length_b   1.000
_cell.length_c   1.000
_cell.angle_alpha   90.00
_cell.angle_beta   90.00
_cell.angle_gamma   90.00
#
_symmetry.space_group_name_H-M   'P 1'
#
loop_
_entity.id
_entity.type
_entity.pdbx_description
1 polymer ?
#
loop_
_entity_poly.entity_id
_entity_poly.type
_entity_poly.pdbx_seq_one_letter_code
_entity_poly.pdbx_strand_id
1 'polypeptide(L)'
;MTAPTPCHHGMAKARGCSQLAVGTFSHLFPELKPLTITEDEAAAIGGPGGVMHDFDGASPDSMVPAGYIFFAQFVDHDITLDTSSALRPDPDSHQAKKVHEFVDHLGNIRSASLDLDCVYGFGPEASPHLYDGEHMAVGENGIDLARSPGGTALIGDPRNDENIFIGQIQLAFHQLHNRIFDERVYQRDITDTGWTRFGAAQRETRYHYQFVVLFDLLKRICDPKVFTFAAERICNTKKDFPLCYKRDKHDKLPMPVEFSTAAYRVGHTMVRDRYALNAKHREVELFDEAFGTLGFSALPEELVPDWRFMLALDPCVTPHMSKAFNAVFANELMDLPIVGSNNANDRALAFRNLMRASALGLASGQAIAEEMKTKGYPLDVTDLKLGKVKKWKRVADVLHKSGTDLSKNTPLFYYLLRESELASGGARYGPLGSALLLEVFGGMLRLCKDTFIEPFETGNWRPDPCIAGPDADFDKGRLIKEPDHYPLDLADLVRFAKRLDATG
;
A
#
# COMPACT_ATOMS: atom_id res chain seq x y z
N MET A 1 -26.17 18.32 -11.18
CA MET A 1 -24.80 18.16 -11.68
C MET A 1 -24.34 16.83 -11.14
N THR A 2 -24.07 15.86 -11.99
CA THR A 2 -23.54 14.57 -11.54
C THR A 2 -22.17 14.82 -10.94
N ALA A 3 -21.94 14.32 -9.70
CA ALA A 3 -20.63 14.36 -9.08
C ALA A 3 -19.57 13.76 -10.01
N PRO A 4 -18.35 14.32 -10.05
CA PRO A 4 -17.28 13.74 -10.87
C PRO A 4 -17.03 12.30 -10.40
N THR A 5 -17.06 11.36 -11.32
CA THR A 5 -16.75 9.96 -11.03
C THR A 5 -15.32 9.88 -10.47
N PRO A 6 -15.14 9.37 -9.25
CA PRO A 6 -13.82 9.33 -8.63
C PRO A 6 -12.83 8.51 -9.44
N CYS A 7 -11.57 8.92 -9.46
CA CYS A 7 -10.48 8.16 -10.08
C CYS A 7 -10.13 6.95 -9.21
N HIS A 8 -10.75 5.80 -9.45
CA HIS A 8 -10.50 4.59 -8.69
C HIS A 8 -9.53 3.67 -9.44
N HIS A 9 -8.38 3.39 -8.83
CA HIS A 9 -7.47 2.29 -9.19
C HIS A 9 -7.39 1.95 -10.70
N GLY A 10 -7.11 2.94 -11.55
CA GLY A 10 -7.01 2.77 -12.99
C GLY A 10 -8.35 2.64 -13.73
N MET A 11 -9.47 3.08 -13.17
CA MET A 11 -10.80 2.95 -13.76
C MET A 11 -11.31 4.21 -14.47
N ALA A 12 -10.80 5.38 -14.16
CA ALA A 12 -11.15 6.59 -14.87
C ALA A 12 -10.23 6.76 -16.10
N LYS A 13 -10.79 6.79 -17.29
CA LYS A 13 -10.11 7.41 -18.44
C LYS A 13 -10.07 8.91 -18.19
N ALA A 14 -9.08 9.39 -17.47
CA ALA A 14 -8.79 10.81 -17.40
C ALA A 14 -8.27 11.23 -18.77
N ARG A 15 -9.15 11.76 -19.63
CA ARG A 15 -8.74 12.40 -20.87
C ARG A 15 -7.79 13.57 -20.51
N GLY A 16 -6.49 13.41 -20.80
CA GLY A 16 -5.50 14.48 -20.68
C GLY A 16 -4.52 14.39 -19.52
N CYS A 17 -4.58 13.39 -18.62
CA CYS A 17 -3.65 13.29 -17.49
C CYS A 17 -2.25 12.74 -17.83
N SER A 18 -1.99 12.26 -19.03
CA SER A 18 -0.66 11.76 -19.43
C SER A 18 0.46 12.80 -19.39
N GLN A 19 0.12 14.09 -19.28
CA GLN A 19 1.10 15.18 -19.18
C GLN A 19 1.51 15.50 -17.73
N LEU A 20 0.87 14.90 -16.71
CA LEU A 20 1.12 15.17 -15.29
C LEU A 20 1.93 14.05 -14.59
N ALA A 21 2.41 13.06 -15.34
CA ALA A 21 3.20 11.97 -14.75
C ALA A 21 4.52 12.51 -14.18
N VAL A 22 4.71 12.33 -12.87
CA VAL A 22 5.94 12.68 -12.15
C VAL A 22 6.98 11.56 -12.31
N GLY A 23 6.51 10.30 -12.31
CA GLY A 23 7.30 9.09 -12.46
C GLY A 23 6.91 8.25 -13.68
N THR A 24 7.52 7.07 -13.77
CA THR A 24 7.24 6.07 -14.80
C THR A 24 7.07 4.70 -14.15
N PHE A 25 6.53 3.74 -14.90
CA PHE A 25 6.58 2.33 -14.54
C PHE A 25 7.69 1.62 -15.30
N SER A 26 8.10 0.44 -14.81
CA SER A 26 8.98 -0.48 -15.52
C SER A 26 8.73 -1.91 -15.05
N HIS A 27 9.30 -2.89 -15.77
CA HIS A 27 9.44 -4.24 -15.22
C HIS A 27 10.68 -4.31 -14.32
N LEU A 28 10.57 -5.05 -13.22
CA LEU A 28 11.72 -5.41 -12.39
C LEU A 28 12.59 -6.46 -13.10
N PHE A 29 11.95 -7.36 -13.88
CA PHE A 29 12.57 -8.46 -14.61
C PHE A 29 12.10 -8.49 -16.08
N PRO A 30 12.53 -7.52 -16.91
CA PRO A 30 12.05 -7.39 -18.30
C PRO A 30 12.49 -8.56 -19.21
N GLU A 31 13.48 -9.35 -18.79
CA GLU A 31 13.96 -10.54 -19.50
C GLU A 31 13.10 -11.79 -19.29
N LEU A 32 12.25 -11.80 -18.27
CA LEU A 32 11.37 -12.93 -18.01
C LEU A 32 10.18 -12.95 -18.99
N LYS A 33 9.80 -14.16 -19.38
CA LYS A 33 8.68 -14.33 -20.31
C LYS A 33 7.35 -13.93 -19.62
N PRO A 34 6.56 -13.03 -20.23
CA PRO A 34 5.22 -12.69 -19.75
C PRO A 34 4.31 -13.93 -19.67
N LEU A 35 3.49 -13.97 -18.63
CA LEU A 35 2.40 -14.94 -18.48
C LEU A 35 1.08 -14.28 -18.88
N THR A 36 0.51 -14.73 -19.98
CA THR A 36 -0.83 -14.31 -20.40
C THR A 36 -1.85 -15.33 -19.93
N ILE A 37 -2.92 -14.88 -19.30
CA ILE A 37 -4.10 -15.69 -18.94
C ILE A 37 -5.33 -15.14 -19.66
N THR A 38 -6.27 -16.03 -19.98
CA THR A 38 -7.55 -15.68 -20.58
C THR A 38 -8.51 -15.11 -19.55
N GLU A 39 -9.58 -14.44 -20.00
CA GLU A 39 -10.64 -13.97 -19.11
C GLU A 39 -11.33 -15.12 -18.37
N ASP A 40 -11.54 -16.25 -19.04
CA ASP A 40 -12.14 -17.44 -18.42
C ASP A 40 -11.27 -18.01 -17.31
N GLU A 41 -9.94 -18.05 -17.50
CA GLU A 41 -8.98 -18.45 -16.47
C GLU A 41 -8.98 -17.47 -15.31
N ALA A 42 -8.93 -16.16 -15.59
CA ALA A 42 -9.00 -15.11 -14.58
C ALA A 42 -10.34 -15.17 -13.80
N ALA A 43 -11.47 -15.40 -14.48
CA ALA A 43 -12.78 -15.53 -13.83
C ALA A 43 -12.89 -16.80 -12.97
N ALA A 44 -12.35 -17.93 -13.44
CA ALA A 44 -12.34 -19.18 -12.67
C ALA A 44 -11.51 -19.06 -11.37
N ILE A 45 -10.45 -18.24 -11.38
CA ILE A 45 -9.60 -17.98 -10.22
C ILE A 45 -10.21 -16.87 -9.36
N GLY A 46 -10.37 -15.66 -9.92
CA GLY A 46 -10.64 -14.42 -9.17
C GLY A 46 -12.01 -13.80 -9.42
N GLY A 47 -12.87 -14.40 -10.25
CA GLY A 47 -14.24 -13.93 -10.47
C GLY A 47 -15.20 -14.33 -9.35
N PRO A 48 -16.44 -13.78 -9.36
CA PRO A 48 -17.49 -14.21 -8.44
C PRO A 48 -17.74 -15.71 -8.52
N GLY A 49 -17.67 -16.39 -7.39
CA GLY A 49 -17.74 -17.86 -7.36
C GLY A 49 -16.46 -18.61 -7.70
N GLY A 50 -15.40 -17.90 -8.04
CA GLY A 50 -14.07 -18.46 -8.27
C GLY A 50 -13.38 -18.98 -7.01
N VAL A 51 -12.13 -19.44 -7.18
CA VAL A 51 -11.30 -19.96 -6.06
C VAL A 51 -11.06 -18.92 -5.01
N MET A 52 -10.93 -17.64 -5.42
CA MET A 52 -10.58 -16.52 -4.54
C MET A 52 -11.79 -15.85 -3.87
N HIS A 53 -13.00 -16.40 -3.97
CA HIS A 53 -14.17 -15.83 -3.30
C HIS A 53 -14.45 -16.52 -1.96
N ASP A 54 -14.37 -15.77 -0.85
CA ASP A 54 -14.68 -16.23 0.51
C ASP A 54 -16.18 -16.06 0.81
N PHE A 55 -17.02 -16.95 0.29
CA PHE A 55 -18.47 -16.87 0.49
C PHE A 55 -18.91 -16.97 1.94
N ASP A 56 -18.15 -17.71 2.75
CA ASP A 56 -18.54 -18.05 4.10
C ASP A 56 -17.96 -17.09 5.14
N GLY A 57 -17.15 -16.10 4.71
CA GLY A 57 -16.41 -15.21 5.60
C GLY A 57 -15.41 -15.97 6.49
N ALA A 58 -15.00 -17.17 6.06
CA ALA A 58 -14.23 -18.11 6.86
C ALA A 58 -12.72 -17.80 6.90
N SER A 59 -12.26 -16.77 6.16
CA SER A 59 -10.87 -16.33 6.24
C SER A 59 -10.51 -15.96 7.68
N PRO A 60 -9.46 -16.55 8.26
CA PRO A 60 -9.07 -16.25 9.63
C PRO A 60 -8.58 -14.81 9.77
N ASP A 61 -8.61 -14.29 10.99
CA ASP A 61 -7.97 -13.04 11.31
C ASP A 61 -6.45 -13.21 11.38
N SER A 62 -5.72 -12.17 10.98
CA SER A 62 -4.27 -12.09 11.16
C SER A 62 -3.93 -11.53 12.56
N MET A 63 -2.63 -11.32 12.82
CA MET A 63 -2.14 -10.65 14.03
C MET A 63 -1.94 -9.14 13.82
N VAL A 64 -2.32 -8.61 12.65
CA VAL A 64 -2.11 -7.21 12.28
C VAL A 64 -3.40 -6.43 12.53
N PRO A 65 -3.41 -5.37 13.34
CA PRO A 65 -4.58 -4.52 13.55
C PRO A 65 -5.13 -3.93 12.24
N ALA A 66 -6.45 -3.77 12.15
CA ALA A 66 -7.12 -3.34 10.93
C ALA A 66 -6.70 -1.94 10.42
N GLY A 67 -6.24 -1.06 11.30
CA GLY A 67 -5.71 0.25 10.92
C GLY A 67 -4.54 0.18 9.94
N TYR A 68 -3.77 -0.92 9.97
CA TYR A 68 -2.67 -1.12 9.01
C TYR A 68 -3.13 -1.39 7.58
N ILE A 69 -4.38 -1.85 7.36
CA ILE A 69 -4.96 -1.98 6.01
C ILE A 69 -5.01 -0.60 5.35
N PHE A 70 -5.56 0.37 6.06
CA PHE A 70 -5.74 1.74 5.56
C PHE A 70 -4.43 2.52 5.52
N PHE A 71 -3.51 2.23 6.44
CA PHE A 71 -2.16 2.76 6.35
C PHE A 71 -1.40 2.21 5.13
N ALA A 72 -1.49 0.91 4.86
CA ALA A 72 -0.91 0.33 3.65
C ALA A 72 -1.55 0.89 2.37
N GLN A 73 -2.88 1.14 2.38
CA GLN A 73 -3.56 1.81 1.29
C GLN A 73 -3.05 3.25 1.09
N PHE A 74 -2.87 4.00 2.17
CA PHE A 74 -2.27 5.34 2.15
C PHE A 74 -0.86 5.33 1.56
N VAL A 75 -0.02 4.35 1.94
CA VAL A 75 1.32 4.17 1.36
C VAL A 75 1.27 3.83 -0.13
N ASP A 76 0.30 3.00 -0.60
CA ASP A 76 0.09 2.75 -2.05
C ASP A 76 -0.22 4.05 -2.79
N HIS A 77 -1.08 4.88 -2.20
CA HIS A 77 -1.50 6.15 -2.80
C HIS A 77 -0.38 7.21 -2.82
N ASP A 78 0.61 7.10 -1.95
CA ASP A 78 1.80 7.94 -1.96
C ASP A 78 2.73 7.63 -3.14
N ILE A 79 2.80 6.36 -3.59
CA ILE A 79 3.84 5.92 -4.51
C ILE A 79 3.35 5.45 -5.88
N THR A 80 2.04 5.18 -6.05
CA THR A 80 1.50 4.66 -7.32
C THR A 80 0.20 5.35 -7.75
N LEU A 81 0.11 5.73 -9.02
CA LEU A 81 -1.16 6.07 -9.67
C LEU A 81 -1.03 5.90 -11.19
N ASP A 82 -1.64 4.83 -11.72
CA ASP A 82 -1.79 4.59 -13.15
C ASP A 82 -3.24 4.86 -13.59
N THR A 83 -3.40 5.77 -14.53
CA THR A 83 -4.70 6.17 -15.09
C THR A 83 -4.85 5.85 -16.58
N SER A 84 -3.83 5.26 -17.20
CA SER A 84 -3.73 5.16 -18.66
C SER A 84 -3.71 3.75 -19.22
N SER A 85 -3.28 2.73 -18.43
CA SER A 85 -3.27 1.36 -18.93
C SER A 85 -4.68 0.75 -18.99
N ALA A 86 -4.96 -0.02 -20.05
CA ALA A 86 -6.22 -0.72 -20.22
C ALA A 86 -6.19 -2.08 -19.50
N LEU A 87 -7.31 -2.46 -18.88
CA LEU A 87 -7.49 -3.78 -18.28
C LEU A 87 -7.63 -4.88 -19.37
N ARG A 88 -8.26 -4.52 -20.46
CA ARG A 88 -8.40 -5.33 -21.69
C ARG A 88 -7.84 -4.53 -22.85
N PRO A 89 -6.53 -4.61 -23.12
CA PRO A 89 -5.95 -3.87 -24.25
C PRO A 89 -6.49 -4.43 -25.57
N ASP A 90 -6.80 -3.51 -26.50
CA ASP A 90 -7.11 -3.90 -27.87
C ASP A 90 -5.93 -4.72 -28.43
N PRO A 91 -6.16 -5.89 -29.06
CA PRO A 91 -5.12 -6.73 -29.63
C PRO A 91 -4.18 -5.98 -30.60
N ASP A 92 -4.66 -4.94 -31.24
CA ASP A 92 -3.89 -4.11 -32.17
C ASP A 92 -3.17 -2.94 -31.50
N SER A 93 -3.42 -2.70 -30.21
CA SER A 93 -2.77 -1.62 -29.45
C SER A 93 -1.28 -1.86 -29.20
N HIS A 94 -0.56 -0.79 -28.90
CA HIS A 94 0.84 -0.85 -28.48
C HIS A 94 1.00 -1.66 -27.17
N GLN A 95 0.06 -1.51 -26.22
CA GLN A 95 0.03 -2.27 -24.97
C GLN A 95 0.00 -3.78 -25.20
N ALA A 96 -0.83 -4.26 -26.15
CA ALA A 96 -0.95 -5.69 -26.45
C ALA A 96 0.25 -6.23 -27.24
N LYS A 97 0.74 -5.46 -28.23
CA LYS A 97 1.81 -5.94 -29.15
C LYS A 97 3.21 -5.79 -28.59
N LYS A 98 3.44 -4.80 -27.73
CA LYS A 98 4.76 -4.43 -27.20
C LYS A 98 4.67 -4.05 -25.73
N VAL A 99 4.22 -4.98 -24.90
CA VAL A 99 3.87 -4.71 -23.50
C VAL A 99 5.04 -4.14 -22.70
N HIS A 100 6.25 -4.63 -22.87
CA HIS A 100 7.42 -4.12 -22.13
C HIS A 100 7.74 -2.67 -22.55
N GLU A 101 7.76 -2.40 -23.86
CA GLU A 101 7.96 -1.02 -24.36
C GLU A 101 6.83 -0.09 -23.91
N PHE A 102 5.59 -0.59 -23.87
CA PHE A 102 4.44 0.17 -23.36
C PHE A 102 4.61 0.51 -21.87
N VAL A 103 5.02 -0.44 -21.04
CA VAL A 103 5.24 -0.25 -19.59
C VAL A 103 6.35 0.76 -19.33
N ASP A 104 7.46 0.73 -20.08
CA ASP A 104 8.55 1.69 -19.92
C ASP A 104 8.15 3.14 -20.26
N HIS A 105 7.04 3.32 -20.98
CA HIS A 105 6.47 4.63 -21.30
C HIS A 105 5.19 4.94 -20.51
N LEU A 106 4.74 4.03 -19.67
CA LEU A 106 3.57 4.21 -18.81
C LEU A 106 3.89 5.25 -17.71
N GLY A 107 3.10 6.31 -17.65
CA GLY A 107 3.28 7.37 -16.65
C GLY A 107 2.73 6.96 -15.29
N ASN A 108 3.53 7.17 -14.24
CA ASN A 108 3.07 7.17 -12.85
C ASN A 108 2.82 8.63 -12.42
N ILE A 109 1.61 8.94 -11.98
CA ILE A 109 1.29 10.30 -11.50
C ILE A 109 1.98 10.59 -10.15
N ARG A 110 2.35 9.54 -9.41
CA ARG A 110 3.11 9.63 -8.16
C ARG A 110 4.60 9.44 -8.38
N SER A 111 5.41 9.92 -7.45
CA SER A 111 6.82 9.57 -7.40
C SER A 111 7.01 8.16 -6.83
N ALA A 112 8.02 7.42 -7.31
CA ALA A 112 8.45 6.18 -6.67
C ALA A 112 9.36 6.50 -5.47
N SER A 113 8.79 7.22 -4.48
CA SER A 113 9.48 7.67 -3.28
C SER A 113 8.48 7.75 -2.12
N LEU A 114 8.93 7.44 -0.92
CA LEU A 114 8.15 7.61 0.31
C LEU A 114 8.27 9.07 0.78
N ASP A 115 7.73 10.02 0.00
CA ASP A 115 7.90 11.46 0.21
C ASP A 115 6.63 12.20 0.65
N LEU A 116 5.51 11.47 0.80
CA LEU A 116 4.22 12.01 1.21
C LEU A 116 3.66 13.04 0.21
N ASP A 117 3.87 12.81 -1.10
CA ASP A 117 3.30 13.69 -2.12
C ASP A 117 1.77 13.68 -2.11
N CYS A 118 1.15 12.59 -1.66
CA CYS A 118 -0.29 12.47 -1.41
C CYS A 118 -0.78 13.42 -0.29
N VAL A 119 0.11 13.87 0.60
CA VAL A 119 -0.14 14.86 1.67
C VAL A 119 0.22 16.25 1.19
N TYR A 120 1.45 16.45 0.76
CA TYR A 120 2.03 17.78 0.51
C TYR A 120 1.76 18.33 -0.90
N GLY A 121 1.29 17.49 -1.83
CA GLY A 121 1.18 17.90 -3.23
C GLY A 121 2.52 18.41 -3.75
N PHE A 122 2.51 19.57 -4.39
CA PHE A 122 3.72 20.24 -4.87
C PHE A 122 4.23 21.34 -3.92
N GLY A 123 3.82 21.29 -2.66
CA GLY A 123 4.19 22.28 -1.65
C GLY A 123 3.29 23.52 -1.59
N PRO A 124 3.48 24.39 -0.58
CA PRO A 124 2.58 25.52 -0.32
C PRO A 124 2.53 26.56 -1.48
N GLU A 125 3.60 26.71 -2.24
CA GLU A 125 3.63 27.65 -3.36
C GLU A 125 2.84 27.13 -4.58
N ALA A 126 2.91 25.82 -4.87
CA ALA A 126 2.30 25.23 -6.08
C ALA A 126 0.96 24.53 -5.81
N SER A 127 0.68 24.20 -4.55
CA SER A 127 -0.58 23.59 -4.09
C SER A 127 -1.18 24.34 -2.91
N PRO A 128 -1.37 25.68 -2.97
CA PRO A 128 -1.73 26.52 -1.82
C PRO A 128 -3.07 26.14 -1.18
N HIS A 129 -3.97 25.47 -1.91
CA HIS A 129 -5.26 25.00 -1.40
C HIS A 129 -5.18 23.88 -0.37
N LEU A 130 -4.00 23.27 -0.18
CA LEU A 130 -3.75 22.23 0.82
C LEU A 130 -3.32 22.81 2.17
N TYR A 131 -3.11 24.13 2.25
CA TYR A 131 -2.44 24.77 3.38
C TYR A 131 -3.27 25.90 3.99
N ASP A 132 -3.02 26.13 5.28
CA ASP A 132 -3.37 27.33 6.02
C ASP A 132 -2.05 27.92 6.57
N GLY A 133 -1.45 28.85 5.82
CA GLY A 133 -0.10 29.32 6.07
C GLY A 133 0.95 28.23 5.89
N GLU A 134 1.69 27.90 6.95
CA GLU A 134 2.68 26.81 6.96
C GLU A 134 2.12 25.49 7.52
N HIS A 135 0.84 25.46 7.92
CA HIS A 135 0.13 24.27 8.37
C HIS A 135 -0.62 23.58 7.23
N MET A 136 -0.77 22.27 7.33
CA MET A 136 -1.72 21.53 6.48
C MET A 136 -3.14 21.94 6.86
N ALA A 137 -4.00 22.21 5.87
CA ALA A 137 -5.39 22.53 6.12
C ALA A 137 -6.15 21.31 6.69
N VAL A 138 -6.96 21.56 7.71
CA VAL A 138 -7.87 20.58 8.33
C VAL A 138 -9.27 21.17 8.41
N GLY A 139 -10.31 20.33 8.52
CA GLY A 139 -11.68 20.80 8.73
C GLY A 139 -11.81 21.58 10.05
N GLU A 140 -12.82 22.46 10.11
CA GLU A 140 -13.01 23.40 11.23
C GLU A 140 -13.02 22.74 12.62
N ASN A 141 -13.58 21.53 12.73
CA ASN A 141 -13.65 20.78 13.99
C ASN A 141 -12.42 19.88 14.24
N GLY A 142 -11.46 19.83 13.31
CA GLY A 142 -10.32 18.94 13.39
C GLY A 142 -10.64 17.45 13.30
N ILE A 143 -11.90 17.09 12.99
CA ILE A 143 -12.36 15.68 12.89
C ILE A 143 -12.47 15.19 11.45
N ASP A 144 -12.42 16.08 10.46
CA ASP A 144 -12.47 15.78 9.03
C ASP A 144 -11.38 16.52 8.27
N LEU A 145 -11.16 16.12 7.04
CA LEU A 145 -10.34 16.81 6.05
C LEU A 145 -10.94 18.20 5.74
N ALA A 146 -10.09 19.15 5.38
CA ALA A 146 -10.57 20.40 4.82
C ALA A 146 -11.28 20.12 3.50
N ARG A 147 -12.44 20.77 3.27
CA ARG A 147 -13.25 20.57 2.07
C ARG A 147 -13.58 21.87 1.36
N SER A 148 -13.69 21.80 0.04
CA SER A 148 -14.24 22.88 -0.76
C SER A 148 -15.72 23.08 -0.45
N PRO A 149 -16.36 24.22 -0.82
CA PRO A 149 -17.80 24.40 -0.68
C PRO A 149 -18.65 23.34 -1.40
N GLY A 150 -18.08 22.63 -2.38
CA GLY A 150 -18.71 21.52 -3.10
C GLY A 150 -18.51 20.16 -2.43
N GLY A 151 -17.89 20.08 -1.24
CA GLY A 151 -17.68 18.85 -0.47
C GLY A 151 -16.42 18.08 -0.84
N THR A 152 -15.68 18.48 -1.88
CA THR A 152 -14.41 17.80 -2.28
C THR A 152 -13.33 18.04 -1.24
N ALA A 153 -12.67 16.97 -0.78
CA ALA A 153 -11.54 17.06 0.13
C ALA A 153 -10.35 17.79 -0.53
N LEU A 154 -9.71 18.69 0.22
CA LEU A 154 -8.53 19.44 -0.19
C LEU A 154 -7.29 18.68 0.27
N ILE A 155 -6.89 17.68 -0.51
CA ILE A 155 -5.80 16.75 -0.24
C ILE A 155 -4.98 16.48 -1.50
N GLY A 156 -3.74 16.01 -1.35
CA GLY A 156 -2.84 15.76 -2.47
C GLY A 156 -3.25 14.58 -3.36
N ASP A 157 -3.96 13.59 -2.81
CA ASP A 157 -4.50 12.46 -3.59
C ASP A 157 -5.98 12.22 -3.28
N PRO A 158 -6.89 12.37 -4.25
CA PRO A 158 -8.33 12.22 -4.03
C PRO A 158 -8.76 10.81 -3.60
N ARG A 159 -7.94 9.79 -3.83
CA ARG A 159 -8.21 8.42 -3.37
C ARG A 159 -8.15 8.30 -1.84
N ASN A 160 -7.48 9.23 -1.16
CA ASN A 160 -7.44 9.27 0.30
C ASN A 160 -8.73 9.85 0.92
N ASP A 161 -9.79 10.00 0.12
CA ASP A 161 -11.15 10.34 0.57
C ASP A 161 -12.18 9.28 0.11
N GLU A 162 -11.77 8.09 -0.37
CA GLU A 162 -12.70 7.09 -0.90
C GLU A 162 -13.45 6.29 0.16
N ASN A 163 -12.99 6.29 1.40
CA ASN A 163 -13.68 5.79 2.57
C ASN A 163 -13.23 6.54 3.83
N ILE A 164 -14.05 6.45 4.89
CA ILE A 164 -13.79 7.21 6.12
C ILE A 164 -12.48 6.86 6.81
N PHE A 165 -12.02 5.60 6.73
CA PHE A 165 -10.80 5.17 7.43
C PHE A 165 -9.56 5.75 6.77
N ILE A 166 -9.46 5.70 5.43
CA ILE A 166 -8.31 6.29 4.74
C ILE A 166 -8.31 7.81 4.85
N GLY A 167 -9.50 8.45 4.82
CA GLY A 167 -9.63 9.88 5.07
C GLY A 167 -9.10 10.27 6.45
N GLN A 168 -9.31 9.42 7.45
CA GLN A 168 -8.80 9.65 8.80
C GLN A 168 -7.29 9.36 8.95
N ILE A 169 -6.69 8.46 8.15
CA ILE A 169 -5.23 8.33 8.04
C ILE A 169 -4.65 9.61 7.41
N GLN A 170 -5.22 10.08 6.30
CA GLN A 170 -4.80 11.33 5.66
C GLN A 170 -4.85 12.51 6.65
N LEU A 171 -5.95 12.65 7.39
CA LEU A 171 -6.11 13.68 8.42
C LEU A 171 -5.05 13.55 9.54
N ALA A 172 -4.75 12.32 9.98
CA ALA A 172 -3.73 12.10 11.00
C ALA A 172 -2.35 12.58 10.53
N PHE A 173 -2.00 12.40 9.25
CA PHE A 173 -0.74 12.93 8.70
C PHE A 173 -0.73 14.45 8.56
N HIS A 174 -1.87 15.09 8.24
CA HIS A 174 -1.98 16.56 8.31
C HIS A 174 -1.75 17.05 9.73
N GLN A 175 -2.42 16.45 10.71
CA GLN A 175 -2.27 16.80 12.13
C GLN A 175 -0.87 16.51 12.67
N LEU A 176 -0.24 15.41 12.21
CA LEU A 176 1.14 15.06 12.57
C LEU A 176 2.11 16.16 12.13
N HIS A 177 2.02 16.60 10.86
CA HIS A 177 2.83 17.72 10.36
C HIS A 177 2.62 18.98 11.20
N ASN A 178 1.37 19.38 11.40
CA ASN A 178 1.04 20.60 12.14
C ASN A 178 1.59 20.56 13.58
N ARG A 179 1.45 19.42 14.25
CA ARG A 179 1.96 19.26 15.60
C ARG A 179 3.50 19.23 15.68
N ILE A 180 4.15 18.55 14.73
CA ILE A 180 5.61 18.58 14.60
C ILE A 180 6.09 20.03 14.35
N PHE A 181 5.41 20.77 13.47
CA PHE A 181 5.72 22.17 13.20
C PHE A 181 5.65 23.01 14.49
N ASP A 182 4.53 22.95 15.22
CA ASP A 182 4.28 23.77 16.39
C ASP A 182 5.16 23.39 17.59
N GLU A 183 5.26 22.10 17.91
CA GLU A 183 5.83 21.64 19.17
C GLU A 183 7.31 21.24 19.05
N ARG A 184 7.76 20.87 17.83
CA ARG A 184 9.11 20.31 17.65
C ARG A 184 10.05 21.18 16.82
N VAL A 185 9.53 21.91 15.85
CA VAL A 185 10.35 22.71 14.92
C VAL A 185 10.30 24.19 15.25
N TYR A 186 9.12 24.74 15.56
CA TYR A 186 8.96 26.18 15.79
C TYR A 186 9.86 26.74 16.87
N GLN A 187 10.12 25.95 17.92
CA GLN A 187 10.94 26.36 19.08
C GLN A 187 12.43 26.04 18.88
N ARG A 188 12.83 25.34 17.82
CA ARG A 188 14.23 25.03 17.53
C ARG A 188 14.90 26.20 16.79
N ASP A 189 16.17 26.46 17.12
CA ASP A 189 17.00 27.28 16.24
C ASP A 189 17.39 26.45 15.02
N ILE A 190 16.86 26.80 13.85
CA ILE A 190 17.11 26.13 12.58
C ILE A 190 17.93 26.98 11.61
N THR A 191 18.45 28.16 12.06
CA THR A 191 19.16 29.11 11.20
C THR A 191 20.36 28.51 10.49
N ASP A 192 21.06 27.60 11.13
CA ASP A 192 22.27 26.97 10.59
C ASP A 192 21.98 25.70 9.72
N THR A 193 20.72 25.25 9.64
CA THR A 193 20.37 24.01 8.93
C THR A 193 20.16 24.19 7.43
N GLY A 194 19.94 25.43 6.98
CA GLY A 194 19.54 25.75 5.60
C GLY A 194 18.09 25.38 5.24
N TRP A 195 17.29 24.93 6.22
CA TRP A 195 15.88 24.59 6.05
C TRP A 195 14.96 25.73 6.49
N THR A 196 13.81 25.88 5.79
CA THR A 196 12.68 26.63 6.35
C THR A 196 12.04 25.84 7.48
N ARG A 197 11.23 26.48 8.35
CA ARG A 197 10.47 25.76 9.38
C ARG A 197 9.55 24.73 8.79
N PHE A 198 8.83 25.09 7.71
CA PHE A 198 8.01 24.14 6.95
C PHE A 198 8.84 22.94 6.46
N GLY A 199 9.95 23.19 5.78
CA GLY A 199 10.81 22.13 5.25
C GLY A 199 11.38 21.21 6.35
N ALA A 200 11.70 21.76 7.52
CA ALA A 200 12.14 20.98 8.67
C ALA A 200 11.01 20.09 9.22
N ALA A 201 9.79 20.62 9.37
CA ALA A 201 8.62 19.84 9.80
C ALA A 201 8.24 18.76 8.80
N GLN A 202 8.24 19.08 7.50
CA GLN A 202 8.00 18.14 6.42
C GLN A 202 9.02 16.99 6.46
N ARG A 203 10.31 17.28 6.63
CA ARG A 203 11.37 16.27 6.74
C ARG A 203 11.19 15.38 7.97
N GLU A 204 10.91 15.95 9.13
CA GLU A 204 10.67 15.17 10.36
C GLU A 204 9.44 14.25 10.20
N THR A 205 8.33 14.75 9.65
CA THR A 205 7.14 13.97 9.37
C THR A 205 7.47 12.80 8.42
N ARG A 206 8.19 13.07 7.33
CA ARG A 206 8.58 12.08 6.35
C ARG A 206 9.54 11.03 6.93
N TYR A 207 10.49 11.40 7.75
CA TYR A 207 11.43 10.45 8.36
C TYR A 207 10.73 9.51 9.34
N HIS A 208 9.78 10.00 10.14
CA HIS A 208 8.97 9.16 11.01
C HIS A 208 8.06 8.22 10.20
N TYR A 209 7.44 8.72 9.12
CA TYR A 209 6.68 7.91 8.18
C TYR A 209 7.51 6.79 7.57
N GLN A 210 8.67 7.10 7.00
CA GLN A 210 9.59 6.13 6.40
C GLN A 210 10.07 5.10 7.42
N PHE A 211 10.33 5.51 8.65
CA PHE A 211 10.74 4.63 9.74
C PHE A 211 9.62 3.64 10.08
N VAL A 212 8.38 4.11 10.23
CA VAL A 212 7.21 3.26 10.50
C VAL A 212 6.90 2.35 9.33
N VAL A 213 7.06 2.81 8.08
CA VAL A 213 6.93 1.91 6.92
C VAL A 213 7.93 0.75 6.99
N LEU A 214 9.20 1.01 7.28
CA LEU A 214 10.23 -0.05 7.32
C LEU A 214 10.14 -0.91 8.57
N PHE A 215 10.18 -0.30 9.77
CA PHE A 215 10.38 -1.00 11.04
C PHE A 215 9.10 -1.36 11.78
N ASP A 216 7.94 -0.93 11.27
CA ASP A 216 6.66 -1.34 11.80
C ASP A 216 5.84 -2.08 10.72
N LEU A 217 5.35 -1.41 9.67
CA LEU A 217 4.52 -2.04 8.65
C LEU A 217 5.21 -3.25 7.99
N LEU A 218 6.34 -3.05 7.33
CA LEU A 218 7.02 -4.13 6.60
C LEU A 218 7.53 -5.23 7.54
N LYS A 219 7.99 -4.86 8.72
CA LYS A 219 8.43 -5.84 9.73
C LYS A 219 7.30 -6.73 10.22
N ARG A 220 6.08 -6.19 10.37
CA ARG A 220 4.89 -6.97 10.77
C ARG A 220 4.43 -7.92 9.68
N ILE A 221 4.43 -7.45 8.43
CA ILE A 221 3.79 -8.19 7.34
C ILE A 221 4.74 -9.10 6.55
N CYS A 222 6.05 -8.89 6.58
CA CYS A 222 7.02 -9.69 5.82
C CYS A 222 7.48 -10.94 6.57
N ASP A 223 7.95 -11.93 5.81
CA ASP A 223 8.68 -13.09 6.34
C ASP A 223 9.90 -12.63 7.15
N PRO A 224 10.07 -13.08 8.41
CA PRO A 224 11.13 -12.56 9.30
C PRO A 224 12.55 -12.81 8.77
N LYS A 225 12.79 -13.92 8.07
CA LYS A 225 14.11 -14.25 7.52
C LYS A 225 14.44 -13.32 6.37
N VAL A 226 13.48 -13.06 5.49
CA VAL A 226 13.65 -12.15 4.35
C VAL A 226 13.74 -10.71 4.83
N PHE A 227 12.94 -10.33 5.84
CA PHE A 227 13.02 -9.00 6.46
C PHE A 227 14.42 -8.75 7.06
N THR A 228 14.94 -9.66 7.87
CA THR A 228 16.26 -9.53 8.48
C THR A 228 17.34 -9.38 7.41
N PHE A 229 17.30 -10.22 6.37
CA PHE A 229 18.25 -10.18 5.26
C PHE A 229 18.25 -8.82 4.54
N ALA A 230 17.08 -8.29 4.23
CA ALA A 230 16.95 -7.02 3.53
C ALA A 230 17.26 -5.82 4.45
N ALA A 231 16.71 -5.78 5.66
CA ALA A 231 16.89 -4.68 6.60
C ALA A 231 18.37 -4.49 7.02
N GLU A 232 19.14 -5.57 7.15
CA GLU A 232 20.59 -5.50 7.37
C GLU A 232 21.34 -4.79 6.22
N ARG A 233 20.80 -4.86 4.99
CA ARG A 233 21.36 -4.21 3.81
C ARG A 233 20.85 -2.79 3.64
N ILE A 234 19.55 -2.59 3.82
CA ILE A 234 18.92 -1.27 3.76
C ILE A 234 19.60 -0.32 4.76
N CYS A 235 19.80 -0.76 6.00
CA CYS A 235 20.38 0.05 7.07
C CYS A 235 21.92 0.00 7.14
N ASN A 236 22.57 -0.43 6.08
CA ASN A 236 24.02 -0.41 5.95
C ASN A 236 24.41 0.06 4.55
N THR A 237 24.76 1.34 4.44
CA THR A 237 25.08 1.99 3.16
C THR A 237 26.32 1.38 2.46
N LYS A 238 27.12 0.60 3.17
CA LYS A 238 28.26 -0.13 2.61
C LYS A 238 27.89 -1.49 2.01
N LYS A 239 26.71 -2.03 2.30
CA LYS A 239 26.20 -3.25 1.68
C LYS A 239 25.51 -2.94 0.36
N ASP A 240 25.65 -3.86 -0.60
CA ASP A 240 24.94 -3.78 -1.87
C ASP A 240 23.45 -4.00 -1.67
N PHE A 241 22.68 -2.99 -2.06
CA PHE A 241 21.22 -2.99 -2.02
C PHE A 241 20.68 -1.72 -2.72
N PRO A 242 19.58 -1.76 -3.46
CA PRO A 242 18.78 -2.95 -3.81
C PRO A 242 19.54 -3.90 -4.77
N LEU A 243 19.07 -5.16 -4.87
CA LEU A 243 19.78 -6.18 -5.65
C LEU A 243 19.34 -6.23 -7.13
N CYS A 244 18.12 -5.83 -7.43
CA CYS A 244 17.52 -5.80 -8.78
C CYS A 244 16.87 -4.46 -9.13
N TYR A 245 16.29 -3.75 -8.17
CA TYR A 245 15.61 -2.49 -8.40
C TYR A 245 16.62 -1.36 -8.64
N LYS A 246 16.53 -0.67 -9.76
CA LYS A 246 17.51 0.33 -10.19
C LYS A 246 16.87 1.50 -10.91
N ARG A 247 17.60 2.60 -11.00
CA ARG A 247 17.25 3.76 -11.81
C ARG A 247 17.25 3.42 -13.30
N ASP A 248 16.41 4.10 -14.05
CA ASP A 248 16.39 4.02 -15.51
C ASP A 248 17.56 4.81 -16.15
N LYS A 249 17.62 4.78 -17.48
CA LYS A 249 18.63 5.52 -18.28
C LYS A 249 18.59 7.05 -18.13
N HIS A 250 17.52 7.58 -17.53
CA HIS A 250 17.33 9.02 -17.27
C HIS A 250 17.56 9.37 -15.79
N ASP A 251 18.16 8.49 -15.03
CA ASP A 251 18.39 8.62 -13.59
C ASP A 251 17.09 8.76 -12.76
N LYS A 252 15.95 8.31 -13.29
CA LYS A 252 14.68 8.23 -12.58
C LYS A 252 14.51 6.86 -11.96
N LEU A 253 13.81 6.79 -10.84
CA LEU A 253 13.46 5.53 -10.20
C LEU A 253 12.03 5.17 -10.66
N PRO A 254 11.87 4.18 -11.57
CA PRO A 254 10.55 3.80 -12.06
C PRO A 254 9.85 2.87 -11.05
N MET A 255 8.52 2.88 -11.00
CA MET A 255 7.74 1.97 -10.19
C MET A 255 7.64 0.59 -10.86
N PRO A 256 8.10 -0.51 -10.23
CA PRO A 256 7.96 -1.84 -10.82
C PRO A 256 6.51 -2.31 -10.91
N VAL A 257 6.10 -2.81 -12.08
CA VAL A 257 4.74 -3.33 -12.25
C VAL A 257 4.49 -4.61 -11.48
N GLU A 258 5.50 -5.43 -11.23
CA GLU A 258 5.42 -6.62 -10.36
C GLU A 258 5.06 -6.23 -8.92
N PHE A 259 5.55 -5.09 -8.46
CA PHE A 259 5.20 -4.54 -7.16
C PHE A 259 3.79 -3.93 -7.19
N SER A 260 3.54 -2.95 -8.05
CA SER A 260 2.33 -2.13 -8.03
C SER A 260 1.06 -2.87 -8.47
N THR A 261 1.17 -3.94 -9.27
CA THR A 261 0.01 -4.69 -9.77
C THR A 261 -0.15 -6.08 -9.16
N ALA A 262 0.86 -6.58 -8.44
CA ALA A 262 0.78 -7.88 -7.79
C ALA A 262 1.22 -7.83 -6.32
N ALA A 263 2.51 -7.61 -6.02
CA ALA A 263 3.04 -7.81 -4.67
C ALA A 263 2.34 -6.92 -3.64
N TYR A 264 2.18 -5.63 -3.89
CA TYR A 264 1.53 -4.73 -2.95
C TYR A 264 0.00 -4.94 -2.89
N ARG A 265 -0.62 -5.45 -3.97
CA ARG A 265 -2.05 -5.76 -4.05
C ARG A 265 -2.49 -6.96 -3.20
N VAL A 266 -1.54 -7.79 -2.74
CA VAL A 266 -1.81 -8.88 -1.79
C VAL A 266 -2.50 -8.37 -0.52
N GLY A 267 -2.20 -7.14 -0.09
CA GLY A 267 -2.87 -6.47 1.03
C GLY A 267 -4.40 -6.35 0.92
N HIS A 268 -4.99 -6.45 -0.28
CA HIS A 268 -6.44 -6.46 -0.44
C HIS A 268 -7.12 -7.61 0.30
N THR A 269 -6.45 -8.74 0.52
CA THR A 269 -7.03 -9.88 1.28
C THR A 269 -7.12 -9.61 2.78
N MET A 270 -6.44 -8.58 3.29
CA MET A 270 -6.56 -8.16 4.69
C MET A 270 -7.90 -7.46 5.00
N VAL A 271 -8.62 -7.01 3.96
CA VAL A 271 -9.90 -6.29 4.11
C VAL A 271 -10.98 -7.20 4.69
N ARG A 272 -11.79 -6.64 5.56
CA ARG A 272 -12.95 -7.28 6.21
C ARG A 272 -14.24 -6.77 5.56
N ASP A 273 -15.29 -7.58 5.62
CA ASP A 273 -16.65 -7.13 5.23
C ASP A 273 -17.15 -6.04 6.19
N ARG A 274 -16.83 -6.13 7.49
CA ARG A 274 -17.32 -5.22 8.52
C ARG A 274 -16.24 -4.79 9.50
N TYR A 275 -16.40 -3.57 10.02
CA TYR A 275 -15.49 -2.93 10.96
C TYR A 275 -16.22 -2.38 12.19
N ALA A 276 -15.54 -2.37 13.35
CA ALA A 276 -15.92 -1.55 14.46
C ALA A 276 -15.41 -0.12 14.24
N LEU A 277 -16.30 0.81 14.02
CA LEU A 277 -15.99 2.21 13.81
C LEU A 277 -15.76 2.94 15.14
N ASN A 278 -16.72 2.81 16.05
CA ASN A 278 -16.66 3.39 17.40
C ASN A 278 -17.60 2.62 18.34
N ALA A 279 -17.78 3.09 19.57
CA ALA A 279 -18.60 2.40 20.58
C ALA A 279 -20.08 2.20 20.16
N LYS A 280 -20.62 3.08 19.31
CA LYS A 280 -22.01 3.03 18.82
C LYS A 280 -22.15 2.12 17.59
N HIS A 281 -21.16 2.11 16.73
CA HIS A 281 -21.17 1.48 15.41
C HIS A 281 -20.10 0.41 15.32
N ARG A 282 -20.46 -0.84 15.66
CA ARG A 282 -19.51 -1.97 15.81
C ARG A 282 -19.42 -2.87 14.58
N GLU A 283 -20.35 -2.75 13.63
CA GLU A 283 -20.50 -3.65 12.49
C GLU A 283 -20.87 -2.84 11.24
N VAL A 284 -19.96 -1.93 10.81
CA VAL A 284 -20.17 -1.09 9.61
C VAL A 284 -19.51 -1.71 8.39
N GLU A 285 -20.17 -1.66 7.26
CA GLU A 285 -19.59 -2.03 5.96
C GLU A 285 -18.64 -0.93 5.46
N LEU A 286 -17.62 -1.31 4.69
CA LEU A 286 -16.55 -0.39 4.28
C LEU A 286 -17.06 0.66 3.27
N PHE A 287 -17.97 0.27 2.37
CA PHE A 287 -18.45 1.11 1.27
C PHE A 287 -19.97 1.27 1.30
N ASP A 288 -20.54 1.63 2.46
CA ASP A 288 -21.96 1.89 2.60
C ASP A 288 -22.26 3.38 2.38
N GLU A 289 -22.79 3.71 1.19
CA GLU A 289 -23.17 5.08 0.85
C GLU A 289 -24.31 5.58 1.73
N ALA A 290 -25.27 4.73 2.05
CA ALA A 290 -26.46 5.11 2.82
C ALA A 290 -26.13 5.36 4.29
N PHE A 291 -25.18 4.61 4.86
CA PHE A 291 -24.67 4.79 6.21
C PHE A 291 -23.62 5.91 6.30
N GLY A 292 -22.87 6.17 5.19
CA GLY A 292 -21.88 7.23 5.09
C GLY A 292 -20.44 6.78 5.35
N THR A 293 -20.12 5.47 5.26
CA THR A 293 -18.74 4.98 5.32
C THR A 293 -18.01 5.10 3.99
N LEU A 294 -18.75 5.17 2.86
CA LEU A 294 -18.21 5.61 1.59
C LEU A 294 -17.84 7.09 1.72
N GLY A 295 -16.58 7.43 1.41
CA GLY A 295 -16.08 8.80 1.51
C GLY A 295 -16.65 9.79 0.50
N PHE A 296 -15.84 10.74 0.04
CA PHE A 296 -16.19 11.82 -0.88
C PHE A 296 -17.28 12.78 -0.36
N SER A 297 -17.51 12.78 0.95
CA SER A 297 -18.44 13.64 1.64
C SER A 297 -17.90 14.06 3.01
N ALA A 298 -18.48 15.12 3.59
CA ALA A 298 -18.12 15.54 4.94
C ALA A 298 -18.41 14.42 5.96
N LEU A 299 -17.48 14.18 6.86
CA LEU A 299 -17.61 13.16 7.89
C LEU A 299 -18.54 13.64 9.02
N PRO A 300 -19.69 12.96 9.25
CA PRO A 300 -20.50 13.24 10.42
C PRO A 300 -19.78 12.93 11.73
N GLU A 301 -19.99 13.74 12.76
CA GLU A 301 -19.33 13.58 14.06
C GLU A 301 -19.55 12.19 14.68
N GLU A 302 -20.74 11.64 14.54
CA GLU A 302 -21.10 10.31 15.04
C GLU A 302 -20.40 9.16 14.30
N LEU A 303 -19.84 9.41 13.11
CA LEU A 303 -19.10 8.44 12.32
C LEU A 303 -17.59 8.59 12.44
N VAL A 304 -17.09 9.46 13.31
CA VAL A 304 -15.65 9.55 13.57
C VAL A 304 -15.12 8.24 14.13
N PRO A 305 -14.10 7.64 13.52
CA PRO A 305 -13.48 6.41 14.01
C PRO A 305 -12.82 6.60 15.37
N ASP A 306 -13.10 5.69 16.29
CA ASP A 306 -12.31 5.52 17.50
C ASP A 306 -11.12 4.61 17.20
N TRP A 307 -9.94 5.20 17.16
CA TRP A 307 -8.71 4.52 16.78
C TRP A 307 -8.33 3.32 17.66
N ARG A 308 -8.87 3.23 18.88
CA ARG A 308 -8.69 2.07 19.76
C ARG A 308 -9.27 0.78 19.18
N PHE A 309 -10.25 0.89 18.26
CA PHE A 309 -10.79 -0.28 17.55
C PHE A 309 -10.00 -0.62 16.28
N MET A 310 -9.08 0.24 15.87
CA MET A 310 -8.31 0.08 14.65
C MET A 310 -6.82 -0.20 14.91
N LEU A 311 -6.30 0.27 16.05
CA LEU A 311 -4.89 0.18 16.44
C LEU A 311 -4.77 -0.19 17.93
N ALA A 312 -3.63 -0.75 18.34
CA ALA A 312 -3.35 -1.10 19.73
C ALA A 312 -2.98 0.14 20.57
N LEU A 313 -3.92 1.07 20.73
CA LEU A 313 -3.74 2.32 21.48
C LEU A 313 -4.03 2.19 22.98
N ASP A 314 -4.91 1.28 23.35
CA ASP A 314 -5.38 1.07 24.72
C ASP A 314 -5.30 -0.42 25.06
N PRO A 315 -4.56 -0.81 26.12
CA PRO A 315 -4.44 -2.23 26.50
C PRO A 315 -5.77 -2.85 26.96
N CYS A 316 -6.76 -2.04 27.29
CA CYS A 316 -8.10 -2.50 27.69
C CYS A 316 -9.05 -2.73 26.49
N VAL A 317 -8.67 -2.31 25.29
CA VAL A 317 -9.47 -2.43 24.06
C VAL A 317 -8.73 -3.31 23.06
N THR A 318 -9.34 -4.43 22.69
CA THR A 318 -8.80 -5.26 21.61
C THR A 318 -9.20 -4.65 20.27
N PRO A 319 -8.24 -4.22 19.42
CA PRO A 319 -8.57 -3.70 18.12
C PRO A 319 -9.10 -4.80 17.19
N HIS A 320 -9.91 -4.45 16.21
CA HIS A 320 -10.20 -5.34 15.10
C HIS A 320 -8.90 -5.72 14.40
N MET A 321 -8.72 -7.02 14.15
CA MET A 321 -7.58 -7.51 13.39
C MET A 321 -7.93 -7.54 11.90
N SER A 322 -6.97 -7.38 11.04
CA SER A 322 -7.14 -7.60 9.59
C SER A 322 -7.37 -9.08 9.30
N LYS A 323 -7.87 -9.39 8.10
CA LYS A 323 -7.91 -10.78 7.61
C LYS A 323 -6.50 -11.26 7.23
N ALA A 324 -6.34 -12.58 7.17
CA ALA A 324 -5.07 -13.20 6.82
C ALA A 324 -4.69 -12.96 5.34
N PHE A 325 -3.39 -12.95 5.06
CA PHE A 325 -2.83 -12.98 3.71
C PHE A 325 -3.05 -14.37 3.10
N ASN A 326 -4.21 -14.62 2.53
CA ASN A 326 -4.56 -15.89 1.92
C ASN A 326 -5.20 -15.69 0.54
N ALA A 327 -5.46 -16.77 -0.17
CA ALA A 327 -5.95 -16.70 -1.53
C ALA A 327 -7.48 -16.49 -1.64
N VAL A 328 -8.11 -15.84 -0.65
CA VAL A 328 -9.54 -15.53 -0.68
C VAL A 328 -9.83 -14.07 -0.31
N PHE A 329 -10.89 -13.53 -0.88
CA PHE A 329 -11.31 -12.14 -0.75
C PHE A 329 -12.65 -12.02 -0.05
N ALA A 330 -12.80 -11.02 0.80
CA ALA A 330 -14.06 -10.60 1.39
C ALA A 330 -15.12 -10.29 0.32
N ASN A 331 -16.40 -10.48 0.64
CA ASN A 331 -17.51 -10.27 -0.29
C ASN A 331 -17.57 -8.84 -0.83
N GLU A 332 -17.31 -7.85 0.02
CA GLU A 332 -17.24 -6.43 -0.34
C GLU A 332 -16.29 -6.14 -1.52
N LEU A 333 -15.19 -6.89 -1.62
CA LEU A 333 -14.21 -6.73 -2.69
C LEU A 333 -14.51 -7.58 -3.93
N MET A 334 -15.51 -8.46 -3.86
CA MET A 334 -15.95 -9.27 -5.00
C MET A 334 -17.08 -8.63 -5.78
N ASP A 335 -17.64 -7.52 -5.27
CA ASP A 335 -18.68 -6.72 -5.95
C ASP A 335 -18.53 -5.23 -5.61
N LEU A 336 -17.44 -4.61 -6.07
CA LEU A 336 -17.10 -3.22 -5.77
C LEU A 336 -18.19 -2.26 -6.28
N PRO A 337 -18.87 -1.50 -5.40
CA PRO A 337 -19.95 -0.58 -5.79
C PRO A 337 -19.46 0.60 -6.62
N ILE A 338 -18.18 0.95 -6.46
CA ILE A 338 -17.53 2.06 -7.16
C ILE A 338 -17.17 1.74 -8.63
N VAL A 339 -17.32 0.48 -9.07
CA VAL A 339 -17.06 0.06 -10.44
C VAL A 339 -18.35 0.09 -11.24
N GLY A 340 -18.53 1.11 -12.07
CA GLY A 340 -19.71 1.27 -12.94
C GLY A 340 -19.74 0.29 -14.12
N SER A 341 -19.62 -1.01 -13.88
CA SER A 341 -19.71 -2.06 -14.90
C SER A 341 -20.88 -3.01 -14.63
N ASN A 342 -21.61 -3.38 -15.70
CA ASN A 342 -22.64 -4.41 -15.63
C ASN A 342 -22.07 -5.84 -15.59
N ASN A 343 -20.78 -6.02 -15.89
CA ASN A 343 -20.10 -7.30 -15.82
C ASN A 343 -19.64 -7.56 -14.37
N ALA A 344 -20.16 -8.62 -13.76
CA ALA A 344 -19.81 -8.98 -12.37
C ALA A 344 -18.30 -9.25 -12.19
N ASN A 345 -17.62 -9.82 -13.18
CA ASN A 345 -16.17 -10.03 -13.13
C ASN A 345 -15.42 -8.69 -13.03
N ASP A 346 -15.88 -7.64 -13.74
CA ASP A 346 -15.24 -6.33 -13.68
C ASP A 346 -15.36 -5.67 -12.32
N ARG A 347 -16.40 -6.02 -11.54
CA ARG A 347 -16.58 -5.53 -10.18
C ARG A 347 -15.77 -6.34 -9.14
N ALA A 348 -15.32 -7.55 -9.49
CA ALA A 348 -14.51 -8.37 -8.60
C ALA A 348 -13.03 -7.93 -8.60
N LEU A 349 -12.52 -7.47 -7.45
CA LEU A 349 -11.16 -6.93 -7.34
C LEU A 349 -10.09 -7.98 -7.64
N ALA A 350 -10.28 -9.24 -7.22
CA ALA A 350 -9.36 -10.33 -7.51
C ALA A 350 -9.23 -10.60 -9.01
N PHE A 351 -10.34 -10.63 -9.75
CA PHE A 351 -10.33 -10.73 -11.21
C PHE A 351 -9.56 -9.56 -11.85
N ARG A 352 -9.81 -8.35 -11.40
CA ARG A 352 -9.12 -7.15 -11.91
C ARG A 352 -7.62 -7.22 -11.71
N ASN A 353 -7.16 -7.68 -10.54
CA ASN A 353 -5.73 -7.83 -10.26
C ASN A 353 -5.08 -8.86 -11.20
N LEU A 354 -5.73 -9.99 -11.44
CA LEU A 354 -5.25 -11.03 -12.37
C LEU A 354 -5.18 -10.52 -13.81
N MET A 355 -6.24 -9.86 -14.28
CA MET A 355 -6.28 -9.30 -15.63
C MET A 355 -5.26 -8.18 -15.81
N ARG A 356 -5.09 -7.31 -14.81
CA ARG A 356 -4.09 -6.24 -14.85
C ARG A 356 -2.68 -6.80 -14.95
N ALA A 357 -2.34 -7.81 -14.15
CA ALA A 357 -1.05 -8.48 -14.20
C ALA A 357 -0.76 -9.09 -15.58
N SER A 358 -1.77 -9.75 -16.18
CA SER A 358 -1.69 -10.29 -17.54
C SER A 358 -1.53 -9.18 -18.60
N ALA A 359 -2.34 -8.10 -18.50
CA ALA A 359 -2.34 -6.99 -19.46
C ALA A 359 -1.04 -6.15 -19.43
N LEU A 360 -0.30 -6.18 -18.31
CA LEU A 360 0.99 -5.53 -18.15
C LEU A 360 2.18 -6.51 -18.27
N GLY A 361 1.94 -7.75 -18.69
CA GLY A 361 2.97 -8.70 -19.07
C GLY A 361 3.82 -9.22 -17.92
N LEU A 362 3.26 -9.39 -16.70
CA LEU A 362 3.99 -9.97 -15.59
C LEU A 362 4.35 -11.44 -15.87
N ALA A 363 5.54 -11.85 -15.43
CA ALA A 363 5.95 -13.25 -15.46
C ALA A 363 5.24 -14.08 -14.38
N SER A 364 5.37 -15.41 -14.44
CA SER A 364 4.84 -16.30 -13.41
C SER A 364 5.57 -16.13 -12.07
N GLY A 365 4.86 -16.41 -10.97
CA GLY A 365 5.46 -16.35 -9.64
C GLY A 365 6.66 -17.26 -9.47
N GLN A 366 6.63 -18.46 -10.12
CA GLN A 366 7.77 -19.38 -10.10
C GLN A 366 9.02 -18.78 -10.78
N ALA A 367 8.82 -18.17 -11.97
CA ALA A 367 9.94 -17.54 -12.69
C ALA A 367 10.57 -16.38 -11.91
N ILE A 368 9.73 -15.54 -11.29
CA ILE A 368 10.20 -14.42 -10.47
C ILE A 368 10.89 -14.93 -9.19
N ALA A 369 10.37 -15.99 -8.55
CA ALA A 369 11.01 -16.58 -7.38
C ALA A 369 12.41 -17.13 -7.68
N GLU A 370 12.58 -17.82 -8.81
CA GLU A 370 13.90 -18.32 -9.24
C GLU A 370 14.85 -17.16 -9.54
N GLU A 371 14.38 -16.10 -10.19
CA GLU A 371 15.21 -14.92 -10.47
C GLU A 371 15.64 -14.20 -9.18
N MET A 372 14.70 -13.97 -8.25
CA MET A 372 15.01 -13.35 -6.94
C MET A 372 16.02 -14.19 -6.13
N LYS A 373 15.88 -15.52 -6.17
CA LYS A 373 16.87 -16.44 -5.59
C LYS A 373 18.25 -16.28 -6.23
N THR A 374 18.30 -16.18 -7.55
CA THR A 374 19.56 -15.96 -8.31
C THR A 374 20.20 -14.63 -7.96
N LYS A 375 19.42 -13.59 -7.65
CA LYS A 375 19.91 -12.30 -7.13
C LYS A 375 20.39 -12.37 -5.68
N GLY A 376 20.23 -13.50 -4.99
CA GLY A 376 20.77 -13.73 -3.65
C GLY A 376 19.78 -13.59 -2.51
N TYR A 377 18.47 -13.47 -2.79
CA TYR A 377 17.46 -13.52 -1.74
C TYR A 377 17.36 -14.91 -1.10
N PRO A 378 17.18 -15.01 0.22
CA PRO A 378 17.14 -16.29 0.94
C PRO A 378 15.75 -16.95 0.84
N LEU A 379 15.34 -17.30 -0.36
CA LEU A 379 14.06 -17.92 -0.67
C LEU A 379 14.23 -19.11 -1.65
N ASP A 380 13.21 -19.94 -1.73
CA ASP A 380 13.07 -21.02 -2.69
C ASP A 380 11.73 -20.91 -3.42
N VAL A 381 11.64 -21.53 -4.61
CA VAL A 381 10.36 -21.63 -5.33
C VAL A 381 9.41 -22.52 -4.55
N THR A 382 8.24 -21.96 -4.18
CA THR A 382 7.25 -22.67 -3.35
C THR A 382 6.39 -23.60 -4.19
N ASP A 383 6.28 -24.89 -3.78
CA ASP A 383 5.27 -25.79 -4.30
C ASP A 383 3.89 -25.41 -3.72
N LEU A 384 3.05 -24.80 -4.52
CA LEU A 384 1.77 -24.21 -4.13
C LEU A 384 0.69 -25.22 -3.70
N LYS A 385 0.92 -26.55 -3.88
CA LYS A 385 -0.07 -27.59 -3.54
C LYS A 385 -1.47 -27.33 -4.12
N LEU A 386 -1.54 -26.85 -5.35
CA LEU A 386 -2.79 -26.39 -5.98
C LEU A 386 -3.90 -27.45 -5.97
N GLY A 387 -3.57 -28.74 -6.15
CA GLY A 387 -4.54 -29.82 -6.08
C GLY A 387 -5.24 -29.99 -4.72
N LYS A 388 -4.75 -29.32 -3.65
CA LYS A 388 -5.38 -29.30 -2.31
C LYS A 388 -6.29 -28.08 -2.10
N VAL A 389 -6.33 -27.14 -3.03
CA VAL A 389 -7.17 -25.94 -2.94
C VAL A 389 -8.63 -26.31 -3.20
N LYS A 390 -9.53 -25.88 -2.32
CA LYS A 390 -10.98 -26.02 -2.56
C LYS A 390 -11.35 -25.39 -3.90
N LYS A 391 -12.28 -25.98 -4.62
CA LYS A 391 -12.76 -25.51 -5.94
C LYS A 391 -11.70 -25.53 -7.06
N TRP A 392 -10.44 -25.96 -6.82
CA TRP A 392 -9.40 -26.00 -7.85
C TRP A 392 -9.79 -26.84 -9.08
N LYS A 393 -10.66 -27.85 -8.91
CA LYS A 393 -11.18 -28.66 -10.02
C LYS A 393 -11.83 -27.80 -11.10
N ARG A 394 -12.58 -26.73 -10.73
CA ARG A 394 -13.21 -25.81 -11.71
C ARG A 394 -12.15 -25.07 -12.54
N VAL A 395 -11.07 -24.64 -11.90
CA VAL A 395 -9.93 -24.01 -12.58
C VAL A 395 -9.25 -25.02 -13.49
N ALA A 396 -9.01 -26.24 -13.03
CA ALA A 396 -8.41 -27.31 -13.83
C ALA A 396 -9.23 -27.64 -15.09
N ASP A 397 -10.57 -27.63 -14.98
CA ASP A 397 -11.46 -27.88 -16.13
C ASP A 397 -11.36 -26.74 -17.18
N VAL A 398 -11.18 -25.48 -16.77
CA VAL A 398 -10.93 -24.33 -17.67
C VAL A 398 -9.54 -24.44 -18.29
N LEU A 399 -8.52 -24.72 -17.49
CA LEU A 399 -7.13 -24.87 -17.92
C LEU A 399 -6.91 -26.01 -18.90
N HIS A 400 -7.65 -27.10 -18.74
CA HIS A 400 -7.59 -28.24 -19.67
C HIS A 400 -7.99 -27.81 -21.08
N LYS A 401 -8.87 -26.81 -21.21
CA LYS A 401 -9.29 -26.26 -22.51
C LYS A 401 -8.26 -25.29 -23.10
N SER A 402 -7.56 -24.52 -22.29
CA SER A 402 -6.57 -23.52 -22.73
C SER A 402 -5.18 -24.12 -22.95
N GLY A 403 -4.89 -25.28 -22.35
CA GLY A 403 -3.55 -25.88 -22.37
C GLY A 403 -2.52 -25.23 -21.46
N THR A 404 -2.94 -24.31 -20.60
CA THR A 404 -2.05 -23.63 -19.65
C THR A 404 -1.81 -24.50 -18.41
N ASP A 405 -0.55 -24.73 -18.05
CA ASP A 405 -0.15 -25.43 -16.82
C ASP A 405 0.13 -24.42 -15.70
N LEU A 406 -0.92 -24.00 -14.98
CA LEU A 406 -0.78 -23.09 -13.86
C LEU A 406 -0.03 -23.68 -12.67
N SER A 407 0.22 -24.98 -12.61
CA SER A 407 1.04 -25.58 -11.56
C SER A 407 2.52 -25.18 -11.70
N LYS A 408 2.94 -24.89 -12.92
CA LYS A 408 4.31 -24.47 -13.26
C LYS A 408 4.42 -22.97 -13.57
N ASN A 409 3.31 -22.35 -13.98
CA ASN A 409 3.25 -20.95 -14.39
C ASN A 409 2.04 -20.28 -13.74
N THR A 410 2.10 -20.08 -12.44
CA THR A 410 1.02 -19.45 -11.67
C THR A 410 1.10 -17.91 -11.82
N PRO A 411 -0.05 -17.23 -12.08
CA PRO A 411 -0.07 -15.76 -12.04
C PRO A 411 0.55 -15.22 -10.75
N LEU A 412 1.46 -14.25 -10.85
CA LEU A 412 2.23 -13.74 -9.71
C LEU A 412 1.33 -13.41 -8.52
N PHE A 413 0.23 -12.68 -8.74
CA PHE A 413 -0.69 -12.27 -7.69
C PHE A 413 -1.25 -13.47 -6.89
N TYR A 414 -1.72 -14.51 -7.57
CA TYR A 414 -2.23 -15.72 -6.91
C TYR A 414 -1.11 -16.54 -6.26
N TYR A 415 0.07 -16.58 -6.88
CA TYR A 415 1.26 -17.23 -6.32
C TYR A 415 1.59 -16.66 -4.93
N LEU A 416 1.69 -15.34 -4.82
CA LEU A 416 2.06 -14.65 -3.59
C LEU A 416 1.08 -14.92 -2.44
N LEU A 417 -0.22 -14.92 -2.73
CA LEU A 417 -1.26 -15.22 -1.75
C LEU A 417 -1.19 -16.67 -1.28
N ARG A 418 -1.05 -17.59 -2.22
CA ARG A 418 -0.96 -19.01 -1.89
C ARG A 418 0.35 -19.34 -1.18
N GLU A 419 1.44 -18.71 -1.53
CA GLU A 419 2.71 -18.80 -0.81
C GLU A 419 2.56 -18.32 0.64
N SER A 420 1.93 -17.18 0.89
CA SER A 420 1.68 -16.63 2.22
C SER A 420 0.89 -17.59 3.10
N GLU A 421 -0.17 -18.17 2.54
CA GLU A 421 -0.99 -19.18 3.22
C GLU A 421 -0.17 -20.42 3.61
N LEU A 422 0.71 -20.90 2.74
CA LEU A 422 1.53 -22.08 2.99
C LEU A 422 2.71 -21.82 3.95
N ALA A 423 3.31 -20.64 3.88
CA ALA A 423 4.48 -20.29 4.68
C ALA A 423 4.12 -19.98 6.15
N SER A 424 2.99 -19.31 6.39
CA SER A 424 2.65 -18.77 7.70
C SER A 424 1.19 -18.94 8.11
N GLY A 425 0.39 -19.70 7.35
CA GLY A 425 -1.07 -19.74 7.52
C GLY A 425 -1.73 -18.41 7.18
N GLY A 426 -1.04 -17.54 6.42
CA GLY A 426 -1.52 -16.21 6.06
C GLY A 426 -1.25 -15.14 7.14
N ALA A 427 -0.49 -15.43 8.18
CA ALA A 427 -0.13 -14.43 9.19
C ALA A 427 0.76 -13.32 8.64
N ARG A 428 1.56 -13.63 7.61
CA ARG A 428 2.52 -12.74 6.93
C ARG A 428 2.61 -13.08 5.46
N TYR A 429 3.19 -12.18 4.67
CA TYR A 429 3.63 -12.49 3.31
C TYR A 429 4.56 -13.70 3.29
N GLY A 430 4.48 -14.49 2.24
CA GLY A 430 5.46 -15.52 1.94
C GLY A 430 6.83 -14.92 1.55
N PRO A 431 7.86 -15.78 1.40
CA PRO A 431 9.22 -15.32 1.11
C PRO A 431 9.36 -14.46 -0.15
N LEU A 432 8.72 -14.86 -1.26
CA LEU A 432 8.79 -14.08 -2.50
C LEU A 432 8.08 -12.74 -2.37
N GLY A 433 6.87 -12.73 -1.80
CA GLY A 433 6.13 -11.49 -1.58
C GLY A 433 6.91 -10.52 -0.71
N SER A 434 7.49 -11.01 0.37
CA SER A 434 8.36 -10.23 1.26
C SER A 434 9.60 -9.68 0.54
N ALA A 435 10.23 -10.48 -0.31
CA ALA A 435 11.41 -10.07 -1.06
C ALA A 435 11.08 -8.94 -2.05
N LEU A 436 9.95 -9.04 -2.77
CA LEU A 436 9.49 -8.00 -3.70
C LEU A 436 9.16 -6.69 -2.97
N LEU A 437 8.45 -6.76 -1.83
CA LEU A 437 8.15 -5.57 -1.03
C LEU A 437 9.43 -4.88 -0.54
N LEU A 438 10.32 -5.65 0.07
CA LEU A 438 11.54 -5.12 0.66
C LEU A 438 12.53 -4.61 -0.39
N GLU A 439 12.61 -5.26 -1.56
CA GLU A 439 13.43 -4.80 -2.68
C GLU A 439 13.00 -3.40 -3.16
N VAL A 440 11.69 -3.19 -3.31
CA VAL A 440 11.16 -1.93 -3.84
C VAL A 440 11.16 -0.84 -2.76
N PHE A 441 10.58 -1.08 -1.58
CA PHE A 441 10.59 -0.09 -0.50
C PHE A 441 11.99 0.24 -0.01
N GLY A 442 12.80 -0.79 0.21
CA GLY A 442 14.20 -0.60 0.61
C GLY A 442 15.02 0.08 -0.48
N GLY A 443 14.72 -0.20 -1.75
CA GLY A 443 15.32 0.49 -2.89
C GLY A 443 14.95 1.98 -2.93
N MET A 444 13.68 2.34 -2.69
CA MET A 444 13.27 3.74 -2.52
C MET A 444 14.06 4.41 -1.39
N LEU A 445 14.14 3.77 -0.22
CA LEU A 445 14.88 4.31 0.93
C LEU A 445 16.39 4.47 0.68
N ARG A 446 16.98 3.65 -0.18
CA ARG A 446 18.42 3.67 -0.50
C ARG A 446 18.78 4.55 -1.69
N LEU A 447 17.87 4.66 -2.66
CA LEU A 447 18.15 5.35 -3.93
C LEU A 447 17.56 6.76 -3.98
N CYS A 448 16.46 7.05 -3.26
CA CYS A 448 15.93 8.40 -3.19
C CYS A 448 16.79 9.30 -2.30
N LYS A 449 16.71 10.60 -2.57
CA LYS A 449 17.38 11.62 -1.75
C LYS A 449 16.57 11.91 -0.49
N ASP A 450 17.24 12.37 0.54
CA ASP A 450 16.64 12.85 1.79
C ASP A 450 15.69 11.82 2.43
N THR A 451 16.23 10.62 2.66
CA THR A 451 15.59 9.56 3.44
C THR A 451 16.25 9.46 4.83
N PHE A 452 15.54 8.83 5.78
CA PHE A 452 16.07 8.69 7.14
C PHE A 452 17.28 7.75 7.26
N ILE A 453 17.58 6.93 6.25
CA ILE A 453 18.54 5.81 6.34
C ILE A 453 19.96 6.29 6.71
N GLU A 454 20.55 7.21 5.95
CA GLU A 454 21.91 7.70 6.22
C GLU A 454 21.99 8.48 7.55
N PRO A 455 21.06 9.44 7.85
CA PRO A 455 21.03 10.09 9.15
C PRO A 455 20.85 9.12 10.33
N PHE A 456 20.05 8.08 10.16
CA PHE A 456 19.87 7.04 11.17
C PHE A 456 21.12 6.17 11.33
N GLU A 457 21.77 5.76 10.23
CA GLU A 457 23.00 4.96 10.27
C GLU A 457 24.15 5.71 10.95
N THR A 458 24.29 7.00 10.67
CA THR A 458 25.35 7.87 11.23
C THR A 458 25.05 8.42 12.62
N GLY A 459 23.84 8.21 13.12
CA GLY A 459 23.40 8.74 14.43
C GLY A 459 22.97 10.21 14.43
N ASN A 460 22.87 10.83 13.25
CA ASN A 460 22.48 12.23 13.10
C ASN A 460 20.97 12.44 13.21
N TRP A 461 20.18 11.37 13.16
CA TRP A 461 18.75 11.38 13.37
C TRP A 461 18.27 10.12 14.11
N ARG A 462 17.31 10.30 14.97
CA ARG A 462 16.52 9.27 15.63
C ARG A 462 15.07 9.73 15.71
N PRO A 463 14.09 8.80 15.75
CA PRO A 463 12.71 9.19 16.03
C PRO A 463 12.61 10.04 17.29
N ASP A 464 11.70 11.02 17.25
CA ASP A 464 11.53 11.97 18.35
C ASP A 464 10.95 11.28 19.60
N PRO A 465 11.59 11.36 20.78
CA PRO A 465 11.09 10.75 22.01
C PRO A 465 9.70 11.25 22.45
N CYS A 466 9.28 12.44 22.02
CA CYS A 466 7.92 12.90 22.28
C CYS A 466 6.86 12.17 21.45
N ILE A 467 7.27 11.53 20.36
CA ILE A 467 6.40 10.72 19.50
C ILE A 467 6.49 9.23 19.91
N ALA A 468 7.70 8.72 20.04
CA ALA A 468 7.97 7.31 20.28
C ALA A 468 7.95 6.90 21.77
N GLY A 469 7.90 7.86 22.67
CA GLY A 469 8.09 7.64 24.12
C GLY A 469 9.56 7.78 24.56
N PRO A 470 9.78 8.19 25.82
CA PRO A 470 11.12 8.51 26.33
C PRO A 470 12.04 7.29 26.48
N ASP A 471 11.46 6.09 26.63
CA ASP A 471 12.18 4.83 26.85
C ASP A 471 12.31 3.99 25.55
N ALA A 472 11.96 4.56 24.40
CA ALA A 472 12.02 3.87 23.11
C ALA A 472 13.46 3.50 22.74
N ASP A 473 13.69 2.21 22.47
CA ASP A 473 15.01 1.68 22.16
C ASP A 473 15.19 1.48 20.65
N PHE A 474 16.02 2.32 20.08
CA PHE A 474 16.35 2.30 18.64
C PHE A 474 17.67 1.59 18.34
N ASP A 475 18.07 0.60 19.16
CA ASP A 475 19.21 -0.26 18.82
C ASP A 475 18.96 -0.97 17.47
N LYS A 476 19.86 -0.75 16.53
CA LYS A 476 19.75 -1.26 15.16
C LYS A 476 19.70 -2.79 15.11
N GLY A 477 20.43 -3.47 15.99
CA GLY A 477 20.44 -4.93 16.06
C GLY A 477 19.08 -5.48 16.50
N ARG A 478 18.47 -4.85 17.50
CA ARG A 478 17.14 -5.19 18.01
C ARG A 478 16.04 -4.88 16.97
N LEU A 479 16.09 -3.69 16.35
CA LEU A 479 15.16 -3.31 15.28
C LEU A 479 15.09 -4.33 14.15
N ILE A 480 16.25 -4.89 13.76
CA ILE A 480 16.36 -5.81 12.63
C ILE A 480 16.06 -7.25 13.04
N LYS A 481 16.52 -7.71 14.20
CA LYS A 481 16.55 -9.13 14.56
C LYS A 481 15.47 -9.58 15.53
N GLU A 482 14.94 -8.68 16.35
CA GLU A 482 13.88 -9.01 17.31
C GLU A 482 12.51 -8.79 16.63
N PRO A 483 11.72 -9.85 16.37
CA PRO A 483 10.49 -9.75 15.56
C PRO A 483 9.42 -8.88 16.22
N ASP A 484 9.37 -8.81 17.55
CA ASP A 484 8.33 -8.11 18.29
C ASP A 484 8.81 -6.80 18.93
N HIS A 485 9.96 -6.27 18.46
CA HIS A 485 10.50 -5.00 18.93
C HIS A 485 10.07 -3.85 18.01
N TYR A 486 9.09 -3.06 18.44
CA TYR A 486 8.51 -1.92 17.74
C TYR A 486 8.61 -0.65 18.60
N PRO A 487 9.76 0.04 18.66
CA PRO A 487 9.95 1.21 19.53
C PRO A 487 9.25 2.48 19.05
N LEU A 488 8.77 2.48 17.82
CA LEU A 488 7.88 3.46 17.23
C LEU A 488 6.99 2.76 16.23
N ASP A 489 5.69 2.87 16.38
CA ASP A 489 4.72 2.26 15.49
C ASP A 489 3.66 3.26 14.99
N LEU A 490 2.74 2.78 14.14
CA LEU A 490 1.65 3.61 13.60
C LEU A 490 0.75 4.17 14.73
N ALA A 491 0.52 3.40 15.80
CA ALA A 491 -0.31 3.84 16.91
C ALA A 491 0.31 5.06 17.62
N ASP A 492 1.64 5.10 17.74
CA ASP A 492 2.35 6.25 18.32
C ASP A 492 2.22 7.50 17.46
N LEU A 493 2.35 7.36 16.13
CA LEU A 493 2.12 8.49 15.21
C LEU A 493 0.70 9.05 15.33
N VAL A 494 -0.30 8.17 15.37
CA VAL A 494 -1.72 8.58 15.51
C VAL A 494 -1.98 9.18 16.88
N ARG A 495 -1.45 8.58 17.95
CA ARG A 495 -1.56 9.09 19.32
C ARG A 495 -1.01 10.50 19.41
N PHE A 496 0.21 10.72 18.90
CA PHE A 496 0.81 12.03 18.88
C PHE A 496 0.01 13.00 18.02
N ALA A 497 -0.31 12.67 16.77
CA ALA A 497 -1.04 13.54 15.83
C ALA A 497 -2.38 14.03 16.40
N LYS A 498 -3.16 13.12 16.98
CA LYS A 498 -4.52 13.40 17.50
C LYS A 498 -4.57 13.85 18.97
N ARG A 499 -3.43 14.01 19.63
CA ARG A 499 -3.34 14.39 21.06
C ARG A 499 -4.11 13.44 21.98
N LEU A 500 -4.09 12.15 21.66
CA LEU A 500 -4.69 11.14 22.52
C LEU A 500 -3.80 10.92 23.74
N ASP A 501 -4.40 10.94 24.94
CA ASP A 501 -3.69 10.63 26.16
C ASP A 501 -3.27 9.15 26.20
N ALA A 502 -2.30 8.78 27.04
CA ALA A 502 -1.83 7.40 27.20
C ALA A 502 -2.94 6.43 27.66
N THR A 503 -4.08 6.94 28.06
CA THR A 503 -5.28 6.18 28.48
C THR A 503 -6.39 6.17 27.42
N GLY A 504 -6.16 6.74 26.24
CA GLY A 504 -7.10 6.73 25.08
C GLY A 504 -8.08 7.88 25.03
#